data_7dd853e83a88e58bc7fa3d48d9e3e528
#
_entry.id   7dd853e83a88e58bc7fa3d48d9e3e528
#
_cell.length_a   1.000
_cell.length_b   1.000
_cell.length_c   1.000
_cell.angle_alpha   90.00
_cell.angle_beta   90.00
_cell.angle_gamma   90.00
#
_symmetry.space_group_name_H-M   'P 1'
#
loop_
_entity.id
_entity.type
_entity.pdbx_description
1 polymer ?
#
loop_
_entity_poly.entity_id
_entity_poly.type
_entity_poly.pdbx_seq_one_letter_code
_entity_poly.pdbx_strand_id
1 'polypeptide(L)'
;QMEEIPKEPRMEARISAAGPGLSLCIGVLTYAFYYLFGPVSRTVIGDMTMIEGTFTNAVLIMVGIIAFYNTVLGLFNLIPAFPMDGGRLLRAWFAKRMSYIDATRKAVAVGKSFAFAMGILGLFTLQFFLLLIAFFIYFGGSEEERATVVSVTLEGVKVRDLMTSVPDVIYVPPDWTIDQLIEVMFKTKHMGYPVQESLNSPVLGVVTFADVQKIPASKRGTTRVGDV
;
A
#
# COMPACT_ATOMS: atom_id res chain seq x y z
N GLN A 1 -4.07 -3.86 -13.10
CA GLN A 1 -4.88 -4.09 -11.89
C GLN A 1 -4.65 -5.55 -11.50
N MET A 2 -3.86 -5.80 -10.46
CA MET A 2 -3.82 -7.15 -9.91
C MET A 2 -5.13 -7.35 -9.16
N GLU A 3 -5.91 -8.34 -9.62
CA GLU A 3 -7.01 -8.88 -8.85
C GLU A 3 -6.52 -9.27 -7.46
N GLU A 4 -7.36 -9.15 -6.46
CA GLU A 4 -7.01 -9.41 -5.06
C GLU A 4 -6.22 -10.71 -4.90
N ILE A 5 -5.12 -10.65 -4.18
CA ILE A 5 -4.31 -11.85 -3.90
C ILE A 5 -5.21 -12.86 -3.20
N PRO A 6 -5.29 -14.09 -3.71
CA PRO A 6 -6.15 -15.10 -3.12
C PRO A 6 -5.83 -15.30 -1.63
N LYS A 7 -6.86 -15.28 -0.79
CA LYS A 7 -6.73 -15.48 0.67
C LYS A 7 -6.38 -16.93 1.05
N GLU A 8 -6.06 -17.77 0.06
CA GLU A 8 -5.56 -19.13 0.28
C GLU A 8 -4.08 -19.08 0.68
N PRO A 9 -3.70 -19.56 1.89
CA PRO A 9 -2.33 -19.46 2.40
C PRO A 9 -1.26 -20.09 1.51
N ARG A 10 -1.62 -21.15 0.78
CA ARG A 10 -0.68 -21.83 -0.14
C ARG A 10 -0.42 -21.01 -1.40
N MET A 11 -1.44 -20.34 -1.91
CA MET A 11 -1.33 -19.54 -3.12
C MET A 11 -0.61 -18.22 -2.84
N GLU A 12 -0.96 -17.59 -1.72
CA GLU A 12 -0.25 -16.41 -1.22
C GLU A 12 1.25 -16.68 -1.03
N ALA A 13 1.60 -17.79 -0.36
CA ALA A 13 3.00 -18.17 -0.15
C ALA A 13 3.76 -18.35 -1.47
N ARG A 14 3.15 -18.99 -2.49
CA ARG A 14 3.78 -19.18 -3.80
C ARG A 14 4.01 -17.86 -4.53
N ILE A 15 3.02 -16.99 -4.54
CA ILE A 15 3.11 -15.67 -5.19
C ILE A 15 4.19 -14.84 -4.51
N SER A 16 4.16 -14.76 -3.17
CA SER A 16 5.13 -13.98 -2.41
C SER A 16 6.56 -14.55 -2.44
N ALA A 17 6.72 -15.86 -2.63
CA ALA A 17 8.04 -16.46 -2.80
C ALA A 17 8.62 -16.26 -4.20
N ALA A 18 7.78 -16.04 -5.22
CA ALA A 18 8.21 -15.94 -6.61
C ALA A 18 9.08 -14.70 -6.85
N GLY A 19 8.73 -13.55 -6.26
CA GLY A 19 9.50 -12.30 -6.39
C GLY A 19 10.93 -12.42 -5.87
N PRO A 20 11.12 -12.68 -4.56
CA PRO A 20 12.43 -12.89 -3.97
C PRO A 20 13.20 -14.05 -4.61
N GLY A 21 12.48 -15.15 -4.95
CA GLY A 21 13.07 -16.31 -5.60
C GLY A 21 13.66 -15.96 -6.97
N LEU A 22 12.94 -15.21 -7.80
CA LEU A 22 13.42 -14.75 -9.09
C LEU A 22 14.62 -13.82 -8.95
N SER A 23 14.56 -12.85 -8.04
CA SER A 23 15.67 -11.93 -7.78
C SER A 23 16.92 -12.66 -7.32
N LEU A 24 16.80 -13.62 -6.42
CA LEU A 24 17.93 -14.44 -5.97
C LEU A 24 18.47 -15.34 -7.10
N CYS A 25 17.61 -15.94 -7.92
CA CYS A 25 18.04 -16.71 -9.10
C CYS A 25 18.83 -15.83 -10.08
N ILE A 26 18.33 -14.65 -10.41
CA ILE A 26 19.05 -13.68 -11.27
C ILE A 26 20.38 -13.30 -10.61
N GLY A 27 20.38 -12.99 -9.31
CA GLY A 27 21.59 -12.65 -8.58
C GLY A 27 22.64 -13.75 -8.63
N VAL A 28 22.26 -15.00 -8.37
CA VAL A 28 23.18 -16.15 -8.40
C VAL A 28 23.68 -16.43 -9.82
N LEU A 29 22.80 -16.42 -10.83
CA LEU A 29 23.19 -16.68 -12.22
C LEU A 29 24.14 -15.60 -12.76
N THR A 30 23.84 -14.33 -12.49
CA THR A 30 24.70 -13.23 -12.93
C THR A 30 26.02 -13.20 -12.15
N TYR A 31 26.02 -13.56 -10.87
CA TYR A 31 27.25 -13.70 -10.08
C TYR A 31 28.12 -14.86 -10.59
N ALA A 32 27.50 -16.01 -10.90
CA ALA A 32 28.20 -17.14 -11.49
C ALA A 32 28.81 -16.76 -12.85
N PHE A 33 28.05 -16.07 -13.70
CA PHE A 33 28.57 -15.56 -14.98
C PHE A 33 29.75 -14.60 -14.78
N TYR A 34 29.62 -13.64 -13.86
CA TYR A 34 30.69 -12.70 -13.50
C TYR A 34 31.94 -13.43 -13.01
N TYR A 35 31.77 -14.49 -12.18
CA TYR A 35 32.89 -15.28 -11.66
C TYR A 35 33.59 -16.11 -12.73
N LEU A 36 32.85 -16.67 -13.68
CA LEU A 36 33.38 -17.53 -14.73
C LEU A 36 34.06 -16.75 -15.87
N PHE A 37 33.48 -15.59 -16.21
CA PHE A 37 33.93 -14.81 -17.38
C PHE A 37 34.56 -13.45 -17.00
N GLY A 38 34.58 -13.10 -15.72
CA GLY A 38 35.20 -11.88 -15.23
C GLY A 38 36.72 -11.89 -15.38
N PRO A 39 37.37 -10.72 -15.41
CA PRO A 39 38.83 -10.63 -15.55
C PRO A 39 39.50 -11.35 -14.38
N VAL A 40 40.63 -11.99 -14.67
CA VAL A 40 41.45 -12.76 -13.72
C VAL A 40 41.98 -11.88 -12.58
N SER A 41 41.96 -10.56 -12.73
CA SER A 41 42.22 -9.59 -11.68
C SER A 41 41.00 -9.49 -10.75
N ARG A 42 40.96 -10.38 -9.79
CA ARG A 42 39.97 -10.39 -8.70
C ARG A 42 40.24 -9.22 -7.77
N THR A 43 39.80 -8.05 -8.13
CA THR A 43 39.76 -6.91 -7.22
C THR A 43 38.55 -7.12 -6.33
N VAL A 44 38.80 -7.33 -5.04
CA VAL A 44 37.79 -7.42 -3.98
C VAL A 44 36.90 -6.15 -4.06
N ILE A 45 35.60 -6.34 -3.93
CA ILE A 45 34.61 -5.25 -3.82
C ILE A 45 35.07 -4.30 -2.71
N GLY A 46 35.60 -3.15 -3.07
CA GLY A 46 36.16 -2.16 -2.13
C GLY A 46 37.26 -1.27 -2.70
N ASP A 47 37.94 -1.71 -3.74
CA ASP A 47 38.95 -0.91 -4.40
C ASP A 47 38.41 -0.37 -5.74
N MET A 48 37.90 0.86 -5.71
CA MET A 48 37.51 1.58 -6.93
C MET A 48 38.78 2.08 -7.64
N THR A 49 39.62 1.16 -8.06
CA THR A 49 40.65 1.51 -9.04
C THR A 49 39.98 1.79 -10.36
N MET A 50 40.22 2.96 -10.92
CA MET A 50 39.79 3.35 -12.26
C MET A 50 40.16 2.23 -13.24
N ILE A 51 39.13 1.50 -13.69
CA ILE A 51 39.32 0.49 -14.74
C ILE A 51 39.42 1.27 -16.04
N GLU A 52 40.63 1.51 -16.51
CA GLU A 52 40.86 1.91 -17.90
C GLU A 52 40.36 0.77 -18.79
N GLY A 53 39.11 0.96 -19.28
CA GLY A 53 38.33 -0.15 -19.70
C GLY A 53 38.05 -0.24 -21.19
N THR A 54 38.26 -1.37 -21.72
CA THR A 54 37.58 -1.90 -22.89
C THR A 54 36.07 -2.10 -22.60
N PHE A 55 35.24 -2.08 -23.64
CA PHE A 55 33.78 -2.34 -23.58
C PHE A 55 33.44 -3.59 -22.74
N THR A 56 34.24 -4.63 -22.79
CA THR A 56 34.11 -5.86 -22.01
C THR A 56 34.12 -5.60 -20.50
N ASN A 57 34.99 -4.72 -20.02
CA ASN A 57 35.04 -4.38 -18.59
C ASN A 57 33.77 -3.63 -18.13
N ALA A 58 33.22 -2.75 -18.96
CA ALA A 58 31.98 -2.07 -18.67
C ALA A 58 30.79 -3.05 -18.55
N VAL A 59 30.69 -4.03 -19.44
CA VAL A 59 29.66 -5.08 -19.39
C VAL A 59 29.83 -5.93 -18.13
N LEU A 60 31.05 -6.33 -17.77
CA LEU A 60 31.29 -7.11 -16.55
C LEU A 60 30.94 -6.33 -15.27
N ILE A 61 31.24 -5.04 -15.23
CA ILE A 61 30.81 -4.18 -14.11
C ILE A 61 29.28 -4.16 -14.02
N MET A 62 28.58 -3.95 -15.13
CA MET A 62 27.11 -3.97 -15.14
C MET A 62 26.55 -5.31 -14.64
N VAL A 63 27.12 -6.43 -15.07
CA VAL A 63 26.74 -7.78 -14.60
C VAL A 63 26.94 -7.89 -13.09
N GLY A 64 28.08 -7.43 -12.56
CA GLY A 64 28.37 -7.40 -11.13
C GLY A 64 27.35 -6.54 -10.34
N ILE A 65 27.01 -5.38 -10.87
CA ILE A 65 25.99 -4.50 -10.28
C ILE A 65 24.63 -5.20 -10.26
N ILE A 66 24.22 -5.82 -11.36
CA ILE A 66 22.97 -6.57 -11.45
C ILE A 66 22.95 -7.72 -10.44
N ALA A 67 24.03 -8.47 -10.32
CA ALA A 67 24.17 -9.56 -9.36
C ALA A 67 24.00 -9.06 -7.93
N PHE A 68 24.70 -7.98 -7.56
CA PHE A 68 24.66 -7.40 -6.24
C PHE A 68 23.25 -6.90 -5.89
N TYR A 69 22.66 -6.05 -6.74
CA TYR A 69 21.35 -5.45 -6.42
C TYR A 69 20.23 -6.49 -6.40
N ASN A 70 20.24 -7.50 -7.29
CA ASN A 70 19.23 -8.55 -7.25
C ASN A 70 19.38 -9.43 -6.01
N THR A 71 20.60 -9.73 -5.58
CA THR A 71 20.83 -10.47 -4.34
C THR A 71 20.34 -9.67 -3.13
N VAL A 72 20.70 -8.39 -3.01
CA VAL A 72 20.27 -7.52 -1.93
C VAL A 72 18.74 -7.37 -1.93
N LEU A 73 18.12 -7.13 -3.10
CA LEU A 73 16.67 -7.00 -3.24
C LEU A 73 15.95 -8.28 -2.84
N GLY A 74 16.44 -9.45 -3.28
CA GLY A 74 15.88 -10.73 -2.92
C GLY A 74 15.94 -11.00 -1.41
N LEU A 75 17.10 -10.75 -0.78
CA LEU A 75 17.29 -10.91 0.65
C LEU A 75 16.44 -9.90 1.45
N PHE A 76 16.37 -8.65 1.01
CA PHE A 76 15.56 -7.62 1.64
C PHE A 76 14.08 -7.98 1.61
N ASN A 77 13.58 -8.48 0.48
CA ASN A 77 12.19 -8.92 0.35
C ASN A 77 11.86 -10.18 1.16
N LEU A 78 12.85 -10.96 1.60
CA LEU A 78 12.65 -12.10 2.50
C LEU A 78 12.58 -11.71 3.99
N ILE A 79 12.85 -10.46 4.34
CA ILE A 79 12.68 -9.99 5.74
C ILE A 79 11.25 -10.26 6.19
N PRO A 80 11.03 -10.94 7.35
CA PRO A 80 9.69 -11.35 7.80
C PRO A 80 8.89 -10.17 8.38
N ALA A 81 8.70 -9.14 7.57
CA ALA A 81 8.02 -7.91 7.93
C ALA A 81 7.28 -7.31 6.73
N PHE A 82 6.10 -6.74 6.94
CA PHE A 82 5.42 -5.93 5.94
C PHE A 82 6.12 -4.57 5.79
N PRO A 83 6.13 -4.00 4.57
CA PRO A 83 5.38 -4.40 3.36
C PRO A 83 6.12 -5.41 2.44
N MET A 84 7.19 -6.06 2.89
CA MET A 84 7.96 -7.00 2.10
C MET A 84 7.24 -8.34 1.92
N ASP A 85 7.67 -9.11 0.90
CA ASP A 85 7.11 -10.45 0.60
C ASP A 85 7.34 -11.45 1.74
N GLY A 86 8.43 -11.30 2.51
CA GLY A 86 8.69 -12.09 3.71
C GLY A 86 7.60 -11.94 4.79
N GLY A 87 6.99 -10.76 4.91
CA GLY A 87 5.83 -10.52 5.77
C GLY A 87 4.60 -11.33 5.31
N ARG A 88 4.35 -11.38 4.00
CA ARG A 88 3.28 -12.19 3.41
C ARG A 88 3.54 -13.69 3.56
N LEU A 89 4.78 -14.14 3.37
CA LEU A 89 5.18 -15.52 3.64
C LEU A 89 4.93 -15.91 5.10
N LEU A 90 5.27 -15.02 6.03
CA LEU A 90 5.03 -15.21 7.46
C LEU A 90 3.53 -15.26 7.77
N ARG A 91 2.71 -14.36 7.20
CA ARG A 91 1.26 -14.40 7.28
C ARG A 91 0.70 -15.72 6.76
N ALA A 92 1.10 -16.14 5.57
CA ALA A 92 0.67 -17.39 4.96
C ALA A 92 1.03 -18.61 5.83
N TRP A 93 2.17 -18.57 6.52
CA TRP A 93 2.56 -19.62 7.47
C TRP A 93 1.65 -19.65 8.70
N PHE A 94 1.34 -18.48 9.30
CA PHE A 94 0.42 -18.38 10.42
C PHE A 94 -1.03 -18.75 10.03
N ALA A 95 -1.49 -18.34 8.84
CA ALA A 95 -2.84 -18.59 8.35
C ALA A 95 -3.18 -20.08 8.14
N LYS A 96 -2.18 -20.96 8.17
CA LYS A 96 -2.42 -22.42 8.21
C LYS A 96 -3.06 -22.90 9.51
N ARG A 97 -2.99 -22.11 10.59
CA ARG A 97 -3.42 -22.52 11.94
C ARG A 97 -4.39 -21.54 12.62
N MET A 98 -4.62 -20.39 12.03
CA MET A 98 -5.48 -19.34 12.59
C MET A 98 -6.21 -18.56 11.51
N SER A 99 -7.14 -17.68 11.90
CA SER A 99 -7.88 -16.83 10.95
C SER A 99 -6.91 -15.92 10.18
N TYR A 100 -7.31 -15.50 8.96
CA TYR A 100 -6.47 -14.64 8.13
C TYR A 100 -6.16 -13.28 8.80
N ILE A 101 -7.14 -12.72 9.52
CA ILE A 101 -6.96 -11.48 10.30
C ILE A 101 -5.94 -11.69 11.43
N ASP A 102 -6.05 -12.77 12.20
CA ASP A 102 -5.12 -13.04 13.31
C ASP A 102 -3.72 -13.34 12.80
N ALA A 103 -3.61 -14.04 11.67
CA ALA A 103 -2.35 -14.30 11.00
C ALA A 103 -1.67 -12.98 10.56
N THR A 104 -2.46 -12.05 9.99
CA THR A 104 -1.97 -10.73 9.60
C THR A 104 -1.49 -9.95 10.83
N ARG A 105 -2.30 -9.88 11.90
CA ARG A 105 -1.92 -9.19 13.14
C ARG A 105 -0.63 -9.73 13.74
N LYS A 106 -0.47 -11.05 13.79
CA LYS A 106 0.77 -11.68 14.28
C LYS A 106 1.96 -11.39 13.39
N ALA A 107 1.82 -11.49 12.08
CA ALA A 107 2.90 -11.17 11.15
C ALA A 107 3.32 -9.70 11.24
N VAL A 108 2.34 -8.77 11.36
CA VAL A 108 2.60 -7.35 11.60
C VAL A 108 3.29 -7.12 12.94
N ALA A 109 2.87 -7.81 14.01
CA ALA A 109 3.52 -7.69 15.32
C ALA A 109 5.00 -8.11 15.27
N VAL A 110 5.32 -9.21 14.59
CA VAL A 110 6.70 -9.64 14.34
C VAL A 110 7.49 -8.59 13.57
N GLY A 111 6.89 -8.06 12.48
CA GLY A 111 7.50 -6.98 11.68
C GLY A 111 7.76 -5.71 12.48
N LYS A 112 6.80 -5.29 13.33
CA LYS A 112 6.96 -4.12 14.22
C LYS A 112 8.06 -4.34 15.27
N SER A 113 8.19 -5.56 15.81
CA SER A 113 9.28 -5.89 16.73
C SER A 113 10.64 -5.82 16.04
N PHE A 114 10.72 -6.31 14.80
CA PHE A 114 11.92 -6.18 13.97
C PHE A 114 12.24 -4.72 13.65
N ALA A 115 11.24 -3.93 13.27
CA ALA A 115 11.40 -2.49 13.03
C ALA A 115 11.90 -1.75 14.27
N PHE A 116 11.36 -2.08 15.44
CA PHE A 116 11.80 -1.49 16.71
C PHE A 116 13.27 -1.81 17.02
N ALA A 117 13.68 -3.07 16.85
CA ALA A 117 15.08 -3.47 17.02
C ALA A 117 16.02 -2.74 16.04
N MET A 118 15.61 -2.62 14.77
CA MET A 118 16.36 -1.85 13.77
C MET A 118 16.41 -0.36 14.11
N GLY A 119 15.33 0.21 14.60
CA GLY A 119 15.27 1.60 15.04
C GLY A 119 16.24 1.88 16.18
N ILE A 120 16.27 1.02 17.18
CA ILE A 120 17.26 1.10 18.28
C ILE A 120 18.68 0.99 17.74
N LEU A 121 18.97 0.01 16.90
CA LEU A 121 20.29 -0.16 16.31
C LEU A 121 20.70 1.08 15.50
N GLY A 122 19.78 1.61 14.67
CA GLY A 122 20.00 2.82 13.88
C GLY A 122 20.31 4.05 14.74
N LEU A 123 19.65 4.16 15.90
CA LEU A 123 19.89 5.25 16.86
C LEU A 123 21.29 5.13 17.49
N PHE A 124 21.68 3.94 17.96
CA PHE A 124 23.00 3.72 18.56
C PHE A 124 24.16 3.85 17.57
N THR A 125 23.95 3.44 16.33
CA THR A 125 24.97 3.50 15.28
C THR A 125 24.93 4.80 14.49
N LEU A 126 24.00 5.73 14.82
CA LEU A 126 23.75 6.99 14.10
C LEU A 126 23.53 6.80 12.60
N GLN A 127 22.96 5.65 12.20
CA GLN A 127 22.68 5.33 10.81
C GLN A 127 21.24 5.72 10.43
N PHE A 128 21.11 6.87 9.80
CA PHE A 128 19.82 7.42 9.39
C PHE A 128 19.01 6.46 8.49
N PHE A 129 19.66 5.72 7.60
CA PHE A 129 18.97 4.77 6.73
C PHE A 129 18.29 3.62 7.49
N LEU A 130 18.89 3.14 8.58
CA LEU A 130 18.26 2.12 9.43
C LEU A 130 17.00 2.66 10.11
N LEU A 131 17.02 3.91 10.55
CA LEU A 131 15.84 4.58 11.13
C LEU A 131 14.73 4.72 10.07
N LEU A 132 15.09 5.11 8.85
CA LEU A 132 14.14 5.25 7.76
C LEU A 132 13.50 3.91 7.39
N ILE A 133 14.28 2.83 7.31
CA ILE A 133 13.77 1.47 7.03
C ILE A 133 12.86 1.01 8.18
N ALA A 134 13.27 1.22 9.43
CA ALA A 134 12.45 0.89 10.60
C ALA A 134 11.10 1.60 10.58
N PHE A 135 11.09 2.90 10.27
CA PHE A 135 9.88 3.68 10.09
C PHE A 135 8.99 3.10 8.97
N PHE A 136 9.57 2.81 7.81
CA PHE A 136 8.86 2.26 6.66
C PHE A 136 8.21 0.90 6.97
N ILE A 137 8.92 0.00 7.67
CA ILE A 137 8.39 -1.29 8.10
C ILE A 137 7.24 -1.11 9.08
N TYR A 138 7.39 -0.22 10.07
CA TYR A 138 6.37 0.01 11.10
C TYR A 138 5.07 0.54 10.50
N PHE A 139 5.14 1.57 9.66
CA PHE A 139 3.96 2.16 9.02
C PHE A 139 3.37 1.25 7.94
N GLY A 140 4.19 0.66 7.08
CA GLY A 140 3.73 -0.28 6.05
C GLY A 140 3.02 -1.49 6.63
N GLY A 141 3.53 -2.05 7.74
CA GLY A 141 2.84 -3.12 8.47
C GLY A 141 1.49 -2.69 9.04
N SER A 142 1.40 -1.46 9.55
CA SER A 142 0.13 -0.94 10.10
C SER A 142 -0.92 -0.74 9.00
N GLU A 143 -0.53 -0.25 7.83
CA GLU A 143 -1.43 -0.08 6.68
C GLU A 143 -1.90 -1.43 6.12
N GLU A 144 -1.01 -2.43 6.02
CA GLU A 144 -1.38 -3.78 5.59
C GLU A 144 -2.41 -4.41 6.54
N GLU A 145 -2.24 -4.24 7.87
CA GLU A 145 -3.20 -4.71 8.86
C GLU A 145 -4.59 -4.07 8.66
N ARG A 146 -4.64 -2.74 8.52
CA ARG A 146 -5.89 -2.01 8.29
C ARG A 146 -6.56 -2.44 6.99
N ALA A 147 -5.82 -2.50 5.90
CA ALA A 147 -6.33 -2.91 4.59
C ALA A 147 -6.89 -4.35 4.64
N THR A 148 -6.19 -5.27 5.32
CA THR A 148 -6.64 -6.65 5.48
C THR A 148 -7.93 -6.73 6.29
N VAL A 149 -8.02 -6.02 7.43
CA VAL A 149 -9.22 -6.03 8.27
C VAL A 149 -10.42 -5.51 7.49
N VAL A 150 -10.27 -4.39 6.79
CA VAL A 150 -11.34 -3.81 5.95
C VAL A 150 -11.75 -4.79 4.85
N SER A 151 -10.80 -5.34 4.10
CA SER A 151 -11.07 -6.27 2.99
C SER A 151 -11.79 -7.54 3.47
N VAL A 152 -11.36 -8.12 4.60
CA VAL A 152 -12.00 -9.34 5.13
C VAL A 152 -13.37 -9.04 5.74
N THR A 153 -13.54 -7.90 6.42
CA THR A 153 -14.80 -7.53 7.05
C THR A 153 -15.88 -7.20 6.02
N LEU A 154 -15.47 -6.60 4.89
CA LEU A 154 -16.39 -6.25 3.80
C LEU A 154 -16.58 -7.38 2.77
N GLU A 155 -15.93 -8.51 2.96
CA GLU A 155 -16.06 -9.65 2.04
C GLU A 155 -17.51 -10.17 2.00
N GLY A 156 -18.07 -10.22 0.80
CA GLY A 156 -19.46 -10.68 0.59
C GLY A 156 -20.54 -9.64 0.92
N VAL A 157 -20.18 -8.49 1.51
CA VAL A 157 -21.11 -7.39 1.78
C VAL A 157 -21.46 -6.70 0.46
N LYS A 158 -22.72 -6.64 0.15
CA LYS A 158 -23.22 -5.94 -1.05
C LYS A 158 -23.48 -4.47 -0.73
N VAL A 159 -23.34 -3.62 -1.73
CA VAL A 159 -23.66 -2.19 -1.60
C VAL A 159 -25.06 -1.97 -1.02
N ARG A 160 -26.04 -2.77 -1.43
CA ARG A 160 -27.41 -2.71 -0.91
C ARG A 160 -27.53 -2.98 0.60
N ASP A 161 -26.55 -3.67 1.21
CA ASP A 161 -26.58 -4.03 2.63
C ASP A 161 -26.05 -2.87 3.51
N LEU A 162 -25.36 -1.91 2.87
CA LEU A 162 -24.76 -0.74 3.52
C LEU A 162 -25.41 0.58 3.09
N MET A 163 -26.07 0.61 1.93
CA MET A 163 -26.70 1.83 1.45
C MET A 163 -27.89 2.23 2.30
N THR A 164 -28.13 3.52 2.44
CA THR A 164 -29.40 4.03 2.99
C THR A 164 -30.54 3.66 2.05
N SER A 165 -31.51 2.91 2.54
CA SER A 165 -32.66 2.48 1.75
C SER A 165 -33.75 3.54 1.71
N VAL A 166 -34.52 3.56 0.65
CA VAL A 166 -35.78 4.30 0.61
C VAL A 166 -36.76 3.65 1.63
N PRO A 167 -37.44 4.42 2.53
CA PRO A 167 -37.64 5.88 2.51
C PRO A 167 -36.64 6.75 3.30
N ASP A 168 -35.59 6.16 3.90
CA ASP A 168 -34.67 6.85 4.80
C ASP A 168 -33.68 7.78 4.06
N VAL A 169 -33.67 7.74 2.72
CA VAL A 169 -32.83 8.61 1.91
C VAL A 169 -33.35 10.06 2.02
N ILE A 170 -32.50 10.93 2.53
CA ILE A 170 -32.77 12.36 2.58
C ILE A 170 -32.27 12.97 1.27
N TYR A 171 -33.17 13.55 0.50
CA TYR A 171 -32.85 14.31 -0.70
C TYR A 171 -33.02 15.81 -0.45
N VAL A 172 -32.42 16.63 -1.30
CA VAL A 172 -32.54 18.08 -1.23
C VAL A 172 -33.06 18.64 -2.57
N PRO A 173 -34.04 19.56 -2.53
CA PRO A 173 -34.52 20.20 -3.73
C PRO A 173 -33.46 21.10 -4.37
N PRO A 174 -33.44 21.23 -5.73
CA PRO A 174 -32.49 22.07 -6.43
C PRO A 174 -32.64 23.56 -6.18
N ASP A 175 -33.80 24.01 -5.75
CA ASP A 175 -34.13 25.40 -5.45
C ASP A 175 -33.70 25.85 -4.04
N TRP A 176 -33.29 24.93 -3.18
CA TRP A 176 -32.76 25.28 -1.86
C TRP A 176 -31.48 26.09 -1.95
N THR A 177 -31.30 26.98 -0.98
CA THR A 177 -30.04 27.71 -0.84
C THR A 177 -28.99 26.83 -0.16
N ILE A 178 -27.73 27.17 -0.36
CA ILE A 178 -26.62 26.47 0.29
C ILE A 178 -26.70 26.59 1.82
N ASP A 179 -27.22 27.66 2.37
CA ASP A 179 -27.40 27.78 3.82
C ASP A 179 -28.43 26.78 4.35
N GLN A 180 -29.55 26.58 3.64
CA GLN A 180 -30.54 25.55 3.98
C GLN A 180 -29.94 24.14 3.90
N LEU A 181 -29.13 23.86 2.87
CA LEU A 181 -28.39 22.60 2.78
C LEU A 181 -27.46 22.39 3.96
N ILE A 182 -26.69 23.42 4.35
CA ILE A 182 -25.78 23.36 5.50
C ILE A 182 -26.53 23.01 6.78
N GLU A 183 -27.69 23.62 7.02
CA GLU A 183 -28.52 23.33 8.19
C GLU A 183 -28.92 21.85 8.24
N VAL A 184 -29.33 21.27 7.10
CA VAL A 184 -29.66 19.85 7.00
C VAL A 184 -28.43 18.99 7.21
N MET A 185 -27.27 19.36 6.64
CA MET A 185 -26.00 18.63 6.85
C MET A 185 -25.62 18.54 8.33
N PHE A 186 -25.76 19.65 9.08
CA PHE A 186 -25.50 19.65 10.52
C PHE A 186 -26.49 18.79 11.31
N LYS A 187 -27.77 18.81 10.91
CA LYS A 187 -28.84 18.08 11.60
C LYS A 187 -28.77 16.58 11.37
N THR A 188 -28.48 16.16 10.13
CA THR A 188 -28.52 14.76 9.71
C THR A 188 -27.15 14.09 9.70
N LYS A 189 -26.06 14.87 9.76
CA LYS A 189 -24.65 14.43 9.77
C LYS A 189 -24.24 13.63 8.53
N HIS A 190 -24.94 13.80 7.42
CA HIS A 190 -24.53 13.24 6.14
C HIS A 190 -23.64 14.23 5.38
N MET A 191 -22.71 13.70 4.58
CA MET A 191 -21.73 14.49 3.84
C MET A 191 -22.11 14.70 2.37
N GLY A 192 -23.20 14.10 1.91
CA GLY A 192 -23.72 14.23 0.56
C GLY A 192 -25.20 13.89 0.47
N TYR A 193 -25.89 14.53 -0.47
CA TYR A 193 -27.32 14.38 -0.66
C TYR A 193 -27.65 14.29 -2.15
N PRO A 194 -28.53 13.38 -2.55
CA PRO A 194 -29.11 13.41 -3.91
C PRO A 194 -29.95 14.67 -4.06
N VAL A 195 -29.81 15.32 -5.23
CA VAL A 195 -30.57 16.48 -5.61
C VAL A 195 -31.74 16.03 -6.48
N GLN A 196 -32.97 16.24 -6.03
CA GLN A 196 -34.19 15.91 -6.78
C GLN A 196 -35.38 16.74 -6.29
N GLU A 197 -36.33 16.97 -7.16
CA GLU A 197 -37.50 17.81 -6.84
C GLU A 197 -38.50 17.13 -5.89
N SER A 198 -38.66 15.82 -6.04
CA SER A 198 -39.54 15.00 -5.21
C SER A 198 -39.06 13.56 -5.14
N LEU A 199 -39.61 12.75 -4.24
CA LEU A 199 -39.23 11.35 -4.03
C LEU A 199 -39.32 10.50 -5.33
N ASN A 200 -40.22 10.83 -6.24
CA ASN A 200 -40.47 10.10 -7.49
C ASN A 200 -39.86 10.78 -8.72
N SER A 201 -39.21 11.93 -8.57
CA SER A 201 -38.54 12.59 -9.71
C SER A 201 -37.14 11.99 -9.94
N PRO A 202 -36.61 12.07 -11.17
CA PRO A 202 -35.24 11.62 -11.44
C PRO A 202 -34.24 12.41 -10.59
N VAL A 203 -33.17 11.75 -10.17
CA VAL A 203 -32.04 12.38 -9.48
C VAL A 203 -31.31 13.26 -10.47
N LEU A 204 -31.19 14.55 -10.20
CA LEU A 204 -30.51 15.55 -11.03
C LEU A 204 -28.99 15.49 -10.84
N GLY A 205 -28.55 15.16 -9.61
CA GLY A 205 -27.13 15.09 -9.25
C GLY A 205 -26.96 14.74 -7.78
N VAL A 206 -25.74 14.92 -7.30
CA VAL A 206 -25.38 14.74 -5.89
C VAL A 206 -24.59 15.96 -5.46
N VAL A 207 -25.03 16.62 -4.39
CA VAL A 207 -24.30 17.73 -3.76
C VAL A 207 -23.58 17.22 -2.52
N THR A 208 -22.31 17.59 -2.36
CA THR A 208 -21.47 17.13 -1.25
C THR A 208 -20.99 18.30 -0.38
N PHE A 209 -20.51 17.98 0.84
CA PHE A 209 -19.87 18.98 1.69
C PHE A 209 -18.66 19.65 1.01
N ALA A 210 -17.91 18.90 0.17
CA ALA A 210 -16.80 19.45 -0.58
C ALA A 210 -17.24 20.54 -1.59
N ASP A 211 -18.45 20.43 -2.15
CA ASP A 211 -19.00 21.44 -3.05
C ASP A 211 -19.42 22.68 -2.30
N VAL A 212 -20.04 22.50 -1.12
CA VAL A 212 -20.38 23.61 -0.21
C VAL A 212 -19.14 24.39 0.25
N GLN A 213 -17.99 23.72 0.49
CA GLN A 213 -16.75 24.39 0.87
C GLN A 213 -16.19 25.33 -0.19
N LYS A 214 -16.46 25.07 -1.46
CA LYS A 214 -16.01 25.92 -2.57
C LYS A 214 -16.77 27.25 -2.62
N ILE A 215 -17.93 27.37 -1.94
CA ILE A 215 -18.80 28.54 -2.00
C ILE A 215 -18.47 29.48 -0.84
N PRO A 216 -18.07 30.73 -1.14
CA PRO A 216 -17.83 31.74 -0.10
C PRO A 216 -19.06 31.97 0.78
N ALA A 217 -18.84 32.15 2.09
CA ALA A 217 -19.93 32.33 3.05
C ALA A 217 -20.93 33.45 2.67
N SER A 218 -20.45 34.55 2.07
CA SER A 218 -21.27 35.67 1.63
C SER A 218 -22.24 35.35 0.48
N LYS A 219 -22.02 34.24 -0.24
CA LYS A 219 -22.86 33.83 -1.39
C LYS A 219 -23.79 32.66 -1.06
N ARG A 220 -23.64 32.00 0.08
CA ARG A 220 -24.40 30.78 0.44
C ARG A 220 -25.91 31.00 0.54
N GLY A 221 -26.33 32.18 1.00
CA GLY A 221 -27.74 32.53 1.09
C GLY A 221 -28.42 32.81 -0.26
N THR A 222 -27.64 33.02 -1.32
CA THR A 222 -28.18 33.35 -2.66
C THR A 222 -27.89 32.28 -3.71
N THR A 223 -26.90 31.42 -3.50
CA THR A 223 -26.57 30.31 -4.41
C THR A 223 -27.52 29.14 -4.15
N ARG A 224 -28.08 28.57 -5.22
CA ARG A 224 -28.96 27.41 -5.13
C ARG A 224 -28.18 26.11 -5.28
N VAL A 225 -28.71 25.03 -4.69
CA VAL A 225 -28.15 23.69 -4.78
C VAL A 225 -28.05 23.21 -6.23
N GLY A 226 -29.03 23.55 -7.07
CA GLY A 226 -29.05 23.17 -8.48
C GLY A 226 -28.01 23.90 -9.36
N ASP A 227 -27.36 24.95 -8.83
CA ASP A 227 -26.35 25.74 -9.56
C ASP A 227 -24.91 25.25 -9.27
N VAL A 228 -24.73 24.24 -8.43
CA VAL A 228 -23.46 23.73 -7.91
C VAL A 228 -23.21 22.30 -8.34
#